data_f6924be36c9f4ea0bd278c184d43e967
#
_entry.id   f6924be36c9f4ea0bd278c184d43e967
#
_cell.length_a   1.000
_cell.length_b   1.000
_cell.length_c   1.000
_cell.angle_alpha   90.00
_cell.angle_beta   90.00
_cell.angle_gamma   90.00
#
_symmetry.space_group_name_H-M   'P 1'
#
loop_
_entity.id
_entity.type
_entity.pdbx_description
1 polymer ?
#
loop_
_entity_poly.entity_id
_entity_poly.type
_entity_poly.pdbx_seq_one_letter_code
_entity_poly.pdbx_strand_id
1 'polypeptide(L)'
;MSNTLGAGLLLLASTLGVSAQAQQVFLHSGEPVVDWKLKPQAEVKGDANTLCNAGYNVSSWVDAVVPGTAFTAYVNAGLEKDPNFGDNIHNVDRAKYDRSFWYRTEFRIPADFDKELIWLNFNGVNRKAEIYLNGHNLGILDGFMHRGRFNVTDMVDKTGENVLAVLVHMPQTPLANCGSPTYLSSGGWDWMPYVPGLNMGITDKVFLSNTGGVTLIDPWIRTDLPTRARADISAQLEVKNNENKSVKAVVTGMIKPGNITFSKEIDLSANTTSTVSFDKRYYPQLMLDSPRLWWPNGYGEPNLYTCTFEVKVDDKVSETKDVTFGIKKYTYDKENNTFHIYINGVPVFVKGANWGMSEYMLRCRGAEYDTKVRLHKEMNFNMIRNWLGSVTDEEFYEACDKYGIMVWDDFWINSNPNLPYDLNVFNNNMMEKIKRIRNHPSVAVWCGDNESNPQPPLEGWMAENIKTFDGGDRYFQANSHAQGLTGSGPWGAFEPRFYFSKYPDGLEGDPARGWGFRTEIGTAVMTTFESFKKFMPEENWWPRDDMWNKHYFGQNAFNAAPERYDASIAKGFGKPEGIEDYCRKAQLINIESNKAMYE
;
A
#
# COMPACT_ATOMS: atom_id res chain seq x y z
N MET A 1 -22.55 58.24 -33.05
CA MET A 1 -21.85 58.65 -31.84
C MET A 1 -21.75 57.43 -30.95
N SER A 2 -20.60 56.81 -30.99
CA SER A 2 -20.28 55.59 -30.29
C SER A 2 -19.62 55.92 -28.96
N ASN A 3 -20.06 55.38 -27.86
CA ASN A 3 -19.34 55.38 -26.61
C ASN A 3 -19.04 53.94 -26.23
N THR A 4 -17.76 53.59 -26.38
CA THR A 4 -17.16 52.37 -25.87
C THR A 4 -16.74 52.60 -24.41
N LEU A 5 -17.31 51.86 -23.48
CA LEU A 5 -16.88 51.73 -22.10
C LEU A 5 -15.92 50.53 -22.01
N GLY A 6 -14.67 50.81 -21.78
CA GLY A 6 -13.65 49.81 -21.47
C GLY A 6 -13.80 49.32 -20.02
N ALA A 7 -14.09 48.04 -19.82
CA ALA A 7 -14.03 47.37 -18.54
C ALA A 7 -12.60 46.88 -18.31
N GLY A 8 -11.88 47.53 -17.41
CA GLY A 8 -10.59 47.05 -16.94
C GLY A 8 -10.74 45.85 -16.00
N LEU A 9 -10.26 44.69 -16.43
CA LEU A 9 -10.16 43.51 -15.60
C LEU A 9 -8.91 43.68 -14.70
N LEU A 10 -9.12 43.95 -13.42
CA LEU A 10 -8.06 43.81 -12.41
C LEU A 10 -7.83 42.29 -12.17
N LEU A 11 -6.73 41.77 -12.71
CA LEU A 11 -6.20 40.47 -12.26
C LEU A 11 -5.62 40.66 -10.85
N LEU A 12 -6.33 40.23 -9.83
CA LEU A 12 -5.76 39.93 -8.53
C LEU A 12 -4.91 38.65 -8.68
N ALA A 13 -3.61 38.83 -8.81
CA ALA A 13 -2.66 37.74 -8.63
C ALA A 13 -2.68 37.33 -7.14
N SER A 14 -3.44 36.29 -6.82
CA SER A 14 -3.30 35.59 -5.55
C SER A 14 -1.96 34.85 -5.61
N THR A 15 -0.94 35.37 -4.94
CA THR A 15 0.25 34.61 -4.61
C THR A 15 -0.16 33.51 -3.62
N LEU A 16 -0.59 32.38 -4.14
CA LEU A 16 -0.59 31.12 -3.40
C LEU A 16 0.88 30.86 -3.07
N GLY A 17 1.23 30.97 -1.79
CA GLY A 17 2.53 30.52 -1.31
C GLY A 17 2.67 29.04 -1.66
N VAL A 18 3.46 28.75 -2.66
CA VAL A 18 3.93 27.40 -2.95
C VAL A 18 4.74 27.01 -1.72
N SER A 19 4.28 26.04 -0.94
CA SER A 19 5.11 25.41 0.07
C SER A 19 6.32 24.85 -0.67
N ALA A 20 7.52 25.24 -0.29
CA ALA A 20 8.74 24.70 -0.86
C ALA A 20 8.91 23.27 -0.33
N GLN A 21 8.15 22.35 -0.88
CA GLN A 21 8.41 20.91 -0.70
C GLN A 21 9.86 20.65 -1.10
N ALA A 22 10.56 19.78 -0.38
CA ALA A 22 11.92 19.40 -0.77
C ALA A 22 11.89 18.99 -2.24
N GLN A 23 12.78 19.59 -3.05
CA GLN A 23 12.86 19.28 -4.47
C GLN A 23 13.05 17.77 -4.64
N GLN A 24 12.09 17.11 -5.27
CA GLN A 24 12.11 15.69 -5.58
C GLN A 24 11.96 15.50 -7.07
N VAL A 25 12.79 14.66 -7.64
CA VAL A 25 12.70 14.24 -9.04
C VAL A 25 12.59 12.73 -9.09
N PHE A 26 11.49 12.25 -9.62
CA PHE A 26 11.23 10.82 -9.73
C PHE A 26 12.06 10.21 -10.86
N LEU A 27 12.66 9.06 -10.57
CA LEU A 27 13.33 8.22 -11.55
C LEU A 27 12.39 7.09 -11.96
N HIS A 28 11.23 7.42 -12.53
CA HIS A 28 10.23 6.46 -12.95
C HIS A 28 10.27 6.24 -14.46
N SER A 29 9.81 5.09 -14.90
CA SER A 29 9.59 4.84 -16.33
C SER A 29 8.55 5.81 -16.89
N GLY A 30 8.87 6.41 -18.04
CA GLY A 30 8.00 7.41 -18.66
C GLY A 30 8.32 8.87 -18.29
N GLU A 31 9.22 9.11 -17.35
CA GLU A 31 9.76 10.45 -17.11
C GLU A 31 10.68 10.86 -18.27
N PRO A 32 10.72 12.14 -18.68
CA PRO A 32 11.32 12.60 -19.94
C PRO A 32 12.78 12.27 -20.16
N VAL A 33 13.55 11.97 -19.11
CA VAL A 33 14.99 11.71 -19.17
C VAL A 33 15.41 10.43 -18.47
N VAL A 34 14.46 9.53 -18.23
CA VAL A 34 14.70 8.28 -17.48
C VAL A 34 14.31 7.09 -18.34
N ASP A 35 15.29 6.30 -18.75
CA ASP A 35 15.09 5.11 -19.57
C ASP A 35 15.60 3.87 -18.82
N TRP A 36 14.69 3.20 -18.13
CA TRP A 36 15.00 1.99 -17.42
C TRP A 36 15.04 0.78 -18.34
N LYS A 37 16.12 0.02 -18.26
CA LYS A 37 16.31 -1.26 -18.95
C LYS A 37 16.50 -2.37 -17.95
N LEU A 38 16.04 -3.58 -18.30
CA LEU A 38 16.26 -4.78 -17.48
C LEU A 38 16.74 -5.97 -18.31
N LYS A 39 17.52 -6.84 -17.64
CA LYS A 39 18.01 -8.09 -18.22
C LYS A 39 18.27 -9.12 -17.13
N PRO A 40 18.01 -10.44 -17.40
CA PRO A 40 18.38 -11.49 -16.48
C PRO A 40 19.86 -11.44 -16.10
N GLN A 41 20.16 -11.59 -14.80
CA GLN A 41 21.53 -11.50 -14.28
C GLN A 41 22.48 -12.45 -15.01
N ALA A 42 22.08 -13.70 -15.24
CA ALA A 42 22.91 -14.70 -15.88
C ALA A 42 23.25 -14.42 -17.37
N GLU A 43 22.55 -13.45 -17.99
CA GLU A 43 22.75 -13.06 -19.39
C GLU A 43 23.57 -11.77 -19.53
N VAL A 44 23.91 -11.14 -18.42
CA VAL A 44 24.67 -9.90 -18.38
C VAL A 44 26.17 -10.19 -18.36
N LYS A 45 26.92 -9.51 -19.21
CA LYS A 45 28.38 -9.60 -19.23
C LYS A 45 29.01 -8.50 -18.39
N GLY A 46 29.88 -8.87 -17.50
CA GLY A 46 30.56 -7.97 -16.58
C GLY A 46 29.94 -7.95 -15.17
N ASP A 47 30.60 -7.23 -14.30
CA ASP A 47 30.20 -7.00 -12.93
C ASP A 47 29.44 -5.66 -12.77
N ALA A 48 29.07 -5.31 -11.56
CA ALA A 48 28.37 -4.06 -11.27
C ALA A 48 29.16 -2.81 -11.72
N ASN A 49 30.50 -2.83 -11.61
CA ASN A 49 31.34 -1.72 -12.06
C ASN A 49 31.26 -1.54 -13.57
N THR A 50 31.30 -2.65 -14.31
CA THR A 50 31.15 -2.63 -15.77
C THR A 50 29.79 -2.09 -16.18
N LEU A 51 28.72 -2.46 -15.48
CA LEU A 51 27.37 -2.00 -15.74
C LEU A 51 27.18 -0.51 -15.46
N CYS A 52 27.93 0.03 -14.52
CA CYS A 52 27.90 1.47 -14.18
C CYS A 52 28.73 2.37 -15.10
N ASN A 53 29.36 1.82 -16.15
CA ASN A 53 30.04 2.65 -17.14
C ASN A 53 29.01 3.34 -18.05
N ALA A 54 29.20 4.65 -18.26
CA ALA A 54 28.43 5.38 -19.25
C ALA A 54 28.67 4.76 -20.65
N GLY A 55 27.60 4.61 -21.41
CA GLY A 55 27.66 3.98 -22.74
C GLY A 55 27.77 2.45 -22.72
N TYR A 56 27.55 1.77 -21.59
CA TYR A 56 27.38 0.32 -21.59
C TYR A 56 26.22 -0.08 -22.51
N ASN A 57 26.46 -1.05 -23.39
CA ASN A 57 25.49 -1.40 -24.42
C ASN A 57 24.28 -2.16 -23.83
N VAL A 58 23.15 -1.51 -23.77
CA VAL A 58 21.86 -2.06 -23.33
C VAL A 58 20.87 -2.30 -24.47
N SER A 59 21.29 -2.24 -25.72
CA SER A 59 20.40 -2.36 -26.90
C SER A 59 19.62 -3.68 -26.99
N SER A 60 20.10 -4.73 -26.31
CA SER A 60 19.44 -6.04 -26.20
C SER A 60 18.67 -6.23 -24.89
N TRP A 61 18.53 -5.19 -24.10
CA TRP A 61 17.79 -5.23 -22.85
C TRP A 61 16.31 -4.86 -23.09
N VAL A 62 15.43 -5.31 -22.22
CA VAL A 62 14.01 -4.98 -22.27
C VAL A 62 13.78 -3.67 -21.54
N ASP A 63 12.84 -2.87 -22.04
CA ASP A 63 12.39 -1.66 -21.34
C ASP A 63 11.74 -2.06 -20.01
N ALA A 64 12.26 -1.56 -18.91
CA ALA A 64 11.75 -1.87 -17.59
C ALA A 64 10.58 -0.97 -17.21
N VAL A 65 9.72 -1.45 -16.33
CA VAL A 65 8.67 -0.68 -15.66
C VAL A 65 9.12 -0.39 -14.23
N VAL A 66 9.28 0.88 -13.89
CA VAL A 66 9.66 1.35 -12.54
C VAL A 66 8.75 2.53 -12.15
N PRO A 67 7.95 2.41 -11.08
CA PRO A 67 7.70 1.20 -10.29
C PRO A 67 7.00 0.09 -11.06
N GLY A 68 7.39 -1.17 -10.80
CA GLY A 68 6.78 -2.33 -11.44
C GLY A 68 7.59 -3.62 -11.29
N THR A 69 7.22 -4.62 -12.08
CA THR A 69 7.83 -5.96 -12.01
C THR A 69 8.53 -6.33 -13.31
N ALA A 70 9.47 -7.29 -13.23
CA ALA A 70 10.14 -7.83 -14.39
C ALA A 70 9.13 -8.47 -15.37
N PHE A 71 8.16 -9.23 -14.86
CA PHE A 71 7.14 -9.86 -15.71
C PHE A 71 6.29 -8.82 -16.46
N THR A 72 5.83 -7.77 -15.77
CA THR A 72 5.09 -6.67 -16.38
C THR A 72 5.86 -5.98 -17.51
N ALA A 73 7.18 -5.82 -17.35
CA ALA A 73 8.03 -5.23 -18.39
C ALA A 73 8.04 -6.08 -19.67
N TYR A 74 8.15 -7.41 -19.54
CA TYR A 74 8.12 -8.32 -20.71
C TYR A 74 6.76 -8.35 -21.39
N VAL A 75 5.67 -8.31 -20.61
CA VAL A 75 4.32 -8.19 -21.17
C VAL A 75 4.15 -6.88 -21.94
N ASN A 76 4.58 -5.76 -21.38
CA ASN A 76 4.50 -4.45 -22.05
C ASN A 76 5.37 -4.38 -23.32
N ALA A 77 6.50 -5.08 -23.34
CA ALA A 77 7.35 -5.19 -24.53
C ALA A 77 6.78 -6.13 -25.62
N GLY A 78 5.64 -6.77 -25.37
CA GLY A 78 5.04 -7.74 -26.31
C GLY A 78 5.82 -9.04 -26.45
N LEU A 79 6.72 -9.35 -25.51
CA LEU A 79 7.50 -10.57 -25.46
C LEU A 79 6.74 -11.75 -24.82
N GLU A 80 5.66 -11.45 -24.14
CA GLU A 80 4.66 -12.40 -23.66
C GLU A 80 3.28 -11.98 -24.17
N LYS A 81 2.41 -12.96 -24.39
CA LYS A 81 1.01 -12.71 -24.69
C LYS A 81 0.30 -12.10 -23.48
N ASP A 82 -0.84 -11.43 -23.72
CA ASP A 82 -1.65 -10.93 -22.61
C ASP A 82 -1.97 -12.06 -21.63
N PRO A 83 -1.41 -12.02 -20.41
CA PRO A 83 -1.59 -13.10 -19.43
C PRO A 83 -3.02 -13.19 -18.89
N ASN A 84 -3.85 -12.18 -19.10
CA ASN A 84 -5.25 -12.19 -18.70
C ASN A 84 -6.16 -12.89 -19.70
N PHE A 85 -5.68 -13.16 -20.93
CA PHE A 85 -6.51 -13.74 -21.98
C PHE A 85 -6.33 -15.27 -22.08
N GLY A 86 -7.43 -16.00 -22.03
CA GLY A 86 -7.45 -17.45 -22.13
C GLY A 86 -6.58 -18.12 -21.05
N ASP A 87 -5.73 -19.02 -21.45
CA ASP A 87 -4.77 -19.72 -20.57
C ASP A 87 -3.33 -19.22 -20.72
N ASN A 88 -3.13 -18.05 -21.28
CA ASN A 88 -1.79 -17.53 -21.56
C ASN A 88 -0.86 -17.50 -20.35
N ILE A 89 -1.38 -17.13 -19.17
CA ILE A 89 -0.57 -17.11 -17.93
C ILE A 89 -0.02 -18.50 -17.56
N HIS A 90 -0.78 -19.57 -17.84
CA HIS A 90 -0.37 -20.94 -17.58
C HIS A 90 0.65 -21.48 -18.59
N ASN A 91 0.77 -20.81 -19.75
CA ASN A 91 1.70 -21.17 -20.82
C ASN A 91 3.02 -20.38 -20.75
N VAL A 92 3.18 -19.47 -19.79
CA VAL A 92 4.42 -18.73 -19.60
C VAL A 92 5.53 -19.66 -19.12
N ASP A 93 6.67 -19.60 -19.78
CA ASP A 93 7.89 -20.28 -19.31
C ASP A 93 8.43 -19.55 -18.07
N ARG A 94 8.13 -20.08 -16.90
CA ARG A 94 8.51 -19.51 -15.60
C ARG A 94 10.02 -19.39 -15.44
N ALA A 95 10.83 -20.26 -16.06
CA ALA A 95 12.28 -20.21 -15.94
C ALA A 95 12.88 -18.91 -16.50
N LYS A 96 12.15 -18.20 -17.36
CA LYS A 96 12.55 -16.87 -17.83
C LYS A 96 12.49 -15.80 -16.72
N TYR A 97 11.64 -15.98 -15.70
CA TYR A 97 11.31 -14.96 -14.69
C TYR A 97 11.71 -15.36 -13.28
N ASP A 98 11.70 -16.67 -12.96
CA ASP A 98 12.05 -17.19 -11.65
C ASP A 98 13.57 -17.14 -11.40
N ARG A 99 14.17 -15.96 -11.63
CA ARG A 99 15.60 -15.66 -11.53
C ARG A 99 15.84 -14.17 -11.30
N SER A 100 17.04 -13.79 -10.87
CA SER A 100 17.42 -12.41 -10.57
C SER A 100 17.61 -11.58 -11.86
N PHE A 101 17.34 -10.27 -11.76
CA PHE A 101 17.47 -9.33 -12.86
C PHE A 101 18.29 -8.12 -12.48
N TRP A 102 19.10 -7.65 -13.43
CA TRP A 102 19.67 -6.32 -13.41
C TRP A 102 18.68 -5.33 -14.00
N TYR A 103 18.48 -4.21 -13.27
CA TYR A 103 17.84 -2.99 -13.72
C TYR A 103 18.92 -1.93 -13.90
N ARG A 104 18.83 -1.13 -14.95
CA ARG A 104 19.80 -0.07 -15.23
C ARG A 104 19.10 1.14 -15.83
N THR A 105 19.51 2.34 -15.38
CA THR A 105 19.11 3.61 -16.00
C THR A 105 20.26 4.60 -15.96
N GLU A 106 20.20 5.58 -16.84
CA GLU A 106 21.04 6.77 -16.83
C GLU A 106 20.17 7.98 -16.49
N PHE A 107 20.73 8.94 -15.77
CA PHE A 107 20.02 10.15 -15.36
C PHE A 107 20.99 11.30 -15.13
N ARG A 108 20.45 12.53 -15.08
CA ARG A 108 21.20 13.74 -14.75
C ARG A 108 20.67 14.36 -13.46
N ILE A 109 21.56 15.00 -12.71
CA ILE A 109 21.15 15.78 -11.56
C ILE A 109 20.45 17.05 -12.06
N PRO A 110 19.25 17.40 -11.53
CA PRO A 110 18.55 18.62 -11.87
C PRO A 110 19.40 19.87 -11.59
N ALA A 111 19.38 20.81 -12.52
CA ALA A 111 20.20 22.04 -12.41
C ALA A 111 19.78 22.94 -11.23
N ASP A 112 18.58 22.77 -10.72
CA ASP A 112 18.01 23.51 -9.59
C ASP A 112 18.25 22.82 -8.23
N PHE A 113 19.00 21.70 -8.21
CA PHE A 113 19.49 21.09 -6.97
C PHE A 113 20.64 21.96 -6.42
N ASP A 114 20.28 22.96 -5.62
CA ASP A 114 21.19 24.01 -5.11
C ASP A 114 21.62 23.81 -3.66
N LYS A 115 21.05 22.80 -2.96
CA LYS A 115 21.40 22.47 -1.58
C LYS A 115 22.58 21.50 -1.50
N GLU A 116 23.13 21.36 -0.30
CA GLU A 116 24.40 20.70 -0.04
C GLU A 116 24.39 19.20 -0.31
N LEU A 117 23.28 18.51 0.04
CA LEU A 117 23.21 17.05 -0.01
C LEU A 117 22.24 16.58 -1.08
N ILE A 118 22.69 15.58 -1.82
CA ILE A 118 21.89 14.87 -2.83
C ILE A 118 21.64 13.45 -2.30
N TRP A 119 20.38 13.06 -2.32
CA TRP A 119 19.92 11.77 -1.85
C TRP A 119 19.32 10.95 -2.98
N LEU A 120 19.69 9.69 -3.05
CA LEU A 120 18.97 8.68 -3.83
C LEU A 120 18.06 7.91 -2.88
N ASN A 121 16.76 7.89 -3.19
CA ASN A 121 15.74 7.29 -2.35
C ASN A 121 15.03 6.15 -3.06
N PHE A 122 14.78 5.05 -2.32
CA PHE A 122 13.92 3.94 -2.70
C PHE A 122 12.86 3.74 -1.64
N ASN A 123 11.60 3.63 -2.04
CA ASN A 123 10.53 3.33 -1.09
C ASN A 123 10.27 1.83 -0.92
N GLY A 124 10.68 1.00 -1.88
CA GLY A 124 10.55 -0.44 -1.76
C GLY A 124 11.01 -1.19 -3.00
N VAL A 125 11.55 -2.38 -2.77
CA VAL A 125 11.96 -3.32 -3.82
C VAL A 125 11.48 -4.71 -3.43
N ASN A 126 10.81 -5.42 -4.32
CA ASN A 126 10.43 -6.80 -4.09
C ASN A 126 11.42 -7.74 -4.80
N ARG A 127 12.20 -8.50 -4.08
CA ARG A 127 12.23 -8.58 -2.61
C ARG A 127 13.53 -8.00 -2.05
N LYS A 128 14.70 -8.34 -2.61
CA LYS A 128 16.02 -7.92 -2.16
C LYS A 128 16.76 -7.27 -3.31
N ALA A 129 17.44 -6.17 -3.07
CA ALA A 129 18.21 -5.47 -4.10
C ALA A 129 19.58 -5.04 -3.61
N GLU A 130 20.57 -5.17 -4.47
CA GLU A 130 21.88 -4.54 -4.36
C GLU A 130 21.91 -3.30 -5.24
N ILE A 131 22.31 -2.17 -4.70
CA ILE A 131 22.22 -0.86 -5.37
C ILE A 131 23.60 -0.32 -5.65
N TYR A 132 23.84 0.07 -6.90
CA TYR A 132 25.12 0.61 -7.38
C TYR A 132 24.89 1.92 -8.13
N LEU A 133 25.63 2.95 -7.77
CA LEU A 133 25.62 4.25 -8.45
C LEU A 133 27.04 4.60 -8.89
N ASN A 134 27.26 4.82 -10.20
CA ASN A 134 28.56 5.15 -10.78
C ASN A 134 29.71 4.21 -10.32
N GLY A 135 29.39 2.93 -10.13
CA GLY A 135 30.32 1.92 -9.63
C GLY A 135 30.43 1.82 -8.11
N HIS A 136 29.84 2.73 -7.35
CA HIS A 136 29.80 2.67 -5.88
C HIS A 136 28.67 1.76 -5.41
N ASN A 137 28.99 0.78 -4.57
CA ASN A 137 27.99 -0.03 -3.89
C ASN A 137 27.37 0.77 -2.73
N LEU A 138 26.06 1.08 -2.83
CA LEU A 138 25.33 1.85 -1.82
C LEU A 138 24.78 0.97 -0.69
N GLY A 139 24.70 -0.35 -0.90
CA GLY A 139 24.17 -1.28 0.07
C GLY A 139 23.02 -2.16 -0.45
N ILE A 140 22.30 -2.75 0.49
CA ILE A 140 21.25 -3.73 0.24
C ILE A 140 19.93 -3.24 0.83
N LEU A 141 18.86 -3.38 0.07
CA LEU A 141 17.48 -3.32 0.57
C LEU A 141 16.91 -4.74 0.59
N ASP A 142 16.23 -5.11 1.67
CA ASP A 142 15.61 -6.43 1.81
C ASP A 142 14.19 -6.30 2.37
N GLY A 143 13.20 -6.63 1.52
CA GLY A 143 11.78 -6.51 1.77
C GLY A 143 11.14 -5.26 1.15
N PHE A 144 9.91 -5.43 0.68
CA PHE A 144 9.19 -4.40 -0.11
C PHE A 144 8.70 -3.18 0.70
N MET A 145 8.81 -3.21 2.03
CA MET A 145 8.54 -2.05 2.88
C MET A 145 9.82 -1.32 3.34
N HIS A 146 11.00 -1.91 3.10
CA HIS A 146 12.26 -1.34 3.54
C HIS A 146 12.68 -0.18 2.63
N ARG A 147 12.65 1.04 3.18
CA ARG A 147 13.09 2.25 2.48
C ARG A 147 14.62 2.37 2.49
N GLY A 148 15.19 2.82 1.37
CA GLY A 148 16.59 3.24 1.28
C GLY A 148 16.71 4.74 1.07
N ARG A 149 17.56 5.39 1.84
CA ARG A 149 17.95 6.79 1.64
C ARG A 149 19.46 6.90 1.69
N PHE A 150 20.09 7.07 0.53
CA PHE A 150 21.53 7.06 0.36
C PHE A 150 22.02 8.48 0.08
N ASN A 151 22.99 8.96 0.89
CA ASN A 151 23.71 10.19 0.57
C ASN A 151 24.67 9.90 -0.57
N VAL A 152 24.41 10.49 -1.72
CA VAL A 152 25.17 10.26 -2.96
C VAL A 152 25.92 11.52 -3.42
N THR A 153 26.01 12.54 -2.59
CA THR A 153 26.56 13.86 -2.91
C THR A 153 27.93 13.79 -3.55
N ASP A 154 28.81 12.95 -3.00
CA ASP A 154 30.20 12.80 -3.48
C ASP A 154 30.35 11.70 -4.55
N MET A 155 29.26 11.02 -4.91
CA MET A 155 29.25 9.89 -5.85
C MET A 155 28.65 10.26 -7.19
N VAL A 156 27.91 11.38 -7.27
CA VAL A 156 27.25 11.83 -8.49
C VAL A 156 28.10 12.82 -9.27
N ASP A 157 28.05 12.71 -10.60
CA ASP A 157 28.46 13.78 -11.50
C ASP A 157 27.32 14.80 -11.61
N LYS A 158 27.56 16.03 -11.09
CA LYS A 158 26.55 17.10 -11.09
C LYS A 158 26.31 17.71 -12.48
N THR A 159 27.21 17.47 -13.41
CA THR A 159 27.20 18.08 -14.76
C THR A 159 27.01 17.08 -15.88
N GLY A 160 27.35 15.83 -15.63
CA GLY A 160 27.31 14.72 -16.56
C GLY A 160 26.17 13.76 -16.32
N GLU A 161 26.29 12.61 -16.94
CA GLU A 161 25.36 11.48 -16.76
C GLU A 161 25.78 10.60 -15.59
N ASN A 162 24.82 10.15 -14.83
CA ASN A 162 24.97 9.20 -13.74
C ASN A 162 24.33 7.88 -14.12
N VAL A 163 24.92 6.78 -13.71
CA VAL A 163 24.41 5.43 -13.99
C VAL A 163 23.99 4.75 -12.70
N LEU A 164 22.74 4.38 -12.63
CA LEU A 164 22.16 3.57 -11.54
C LEU A 164 21.94 2.14 -12.04
N ALA A 165 22.57 1.19 -11.37
CA ALA A 165 22.37 -0.24 -11.60
C ALA A 165 21.86 -0.92 -10.31
N VAL A 166 20.81 -1.71 -10.44
CA VAL A 166 20.15 -2.38 -9.31
C VAL A 166 19.99 -3.85 -9.64
N LEU A 167 20.61 -4.71 -8.85
CA LEU A 167 20.40 -6.16 -8.95
C LEU A 167 19.25 -6.57 -8.03
N VAL A 168 18.13 -6.95 -8.63
CA VAL A 168 16.97 -7.43 -7.89
C VAL A 168 16.96 -8.95 -7.87
N HIS A 169 16.97 -9.51 -6.66
CA HIS A 169 16.99 -10.94 -6.44
C HIS A 169 15.58 -11.53 -6.43
N MET A 170 15.45 -12.71 -7.02
CA MET A 170 14.22 -13.51 -6.98
C MET A 170 13.80 -13.78 -5.53
N PRO A 171 12.52 -13.60 -5.17
CA PRO A 171 12.00 -14.06 -3.89
C PRO A 171 12.22 -15.56 -3.68
N GLN A 172 12.54 -15.95 -2.46
CA GLN A 172 12.74 -17.35 -2.11
C GLN A 172 11.40 -18.10 -2.02
N THR A 173 11.44 -19.39 -2.29
CA THR A 173 10.28 -20.28 -2.11
C THR A 173 10.61 -21.33 -1.04
N PRO A 174 9.61 -21.73 -0.23
CA PRO A 174 8.24 -21.23 -0.20
C PRO A 174 8.15 -19.80 0.35
N LEU A 175 7.26 -18.98 -0.22
CA LEU A 175 7.11 -17.56 0.15
C LEU A 175 6.77 -17.37 1.62
N ALA A 176 5.94 -18.23 2.19
CA ALA A 176 5.53 -18.19 3.58
C ALA A 176 6.69 -18.27 4.58
N ASN A 177 7.85 -18.78 4.16
CA ASN A 177 9.05 -18.91 4.98
C ASN A 177 10.17 -17.95 4.53
N CYS A 178 9.87 -16.92 3.78
CA CYS A 178 10.84 -15.90 3.41
C CYS A 178 11.32 -15.12 4.63
N GLY A 179 12.60 -14.80 4.67
CA GLY A 179 13.18 -13.95 5.71
C GLY A 179 12.74 -12.50 5.62
N SER A 180 12.25 -12.07 4.46
CA SER A 180 11.76 -10.71 4.21
C SER A 180 10.35 -10.72 3.62
N PRO A 181 9.54 -9.69 3.92
CA PRO A 181 8.20 -9.54 3.38
C PRO A 181 8.19 -9.48 1.85
N THR A 182 7.16 -10.10 1.27
CA THR A 182 6.90 -10.12 -0.16
C THR A 182 5.40 -10.30 -0.41
N TYR A 183 4.96 -10.21 -1.67
CA TYR A 183 3.58 -10.46 -2.08
C TYR A 183 3.26 -11.96 -2.03
N LEU A 184 2.80 -12.46 -0.87
CA LEU A 184 2.59 -13.89 -0.64
C LEU A 184 1.64 -14.53 -1.65
N SER A 185 0.58 -13.82 -2.04
CA SER A 185 -0.39 -14.33 -3.01
C SER A 185 0.18 -14.53 -4.41
N SER A 186 1.34 -13.93 -4.75
CA SER A 186 1.98 -14.14 -6.06
C SER A 186 2.46 -15.57 -6.31
N GLY A 187 2.58 -16.38 -5.27
CA GLY A 187 2.86 -17.82 -5.37
C GLY A 187 1.68 -18.66 -5.89
N GLY A 188 0.54 -18.05 -6.16
CA GLY A 188 -0.71 -18.67 -6.53
C GLY A 188 -1.64 -18.86 -5.34
N TRP A 189 -2.92 -18.68 -5.58
CA TRP A 189 -4.00 -18.87 -4.61
C TRP A 189 -5.22 -19.47 -5.30
N ASP A 190 -6.29 -19.71 -4.59
CA ASP A 190 -7.53 -20.27 -5.16
C ASP A 190 -8.34 -19.29 -6.05
N TRP A 191 -7.89 -18.03 -6.19
CA TRP A 191 -8.44 -17.04 -7.14
C TRP A 191 -7.38 -16.42 -8.06
N MET A 192 -6.10 -16.80 -7.91
CA MET A 192 -5.01 -16.16 -8.62
C MET A 192 -3.95 -17.18 -9.05
N PRO A 193 -3.51 -17.16 -10.31
CA PRO A 193 -2.44 -18.03 -10.79
C PRO A 193 -1.10 -17.66 -10.13
N TYR A 194 -0.12 -18.55 -10.22
CA TYR A 194 1.27 -18.22 -9.93
C TYR A 194 1.73 -17.08 -10.84
N VAL A 195 2.26 -16.02 -10.25
CA VAL A 195 2.81 -14.88 -10.99
C VAL A 195 4.28 -15.15 -11.33
N PRO A 196 4.67 -15.21 -12.62
CA PRO A 196 6.05 -15.43 -13.00
C PRO A 196 7.00 -14.41 -12.36
N GLY A 197 8.07 -14.89 -11.74
CA GLY A 197 9.01 -14.05 -10.99
C GLY A 197 8.49 -13.52 -9.67
N LEU A 198 7.32 -13.98 -9.20
CA LEU A 198 6.74 -13.64 -7.87
C LEU A 198 6.69 -12.12 -7.59
N ASN A 199 6.29 -11.34 -8.58
CA ASN A 199 6.27 -9.87 -8.52
C ASN A 199 7.64 -9.22 -8.21
N MET A 200 8.73 -9.86 -8.58
CA MET A 200 10.07 -9.31 -8.43
C MET A 200 10.23 -8.03 -9.24
N GLY A 201 10.80 -6.99 -8.63
CA GLY A 201 11.06 -5.72 -9.29
C GLY A 201 11.33 -4.57 -8.35
N ILE A 202 11.54 -3.40 -8.92
CA ILE A 202 11.54 -2.13 -8.19
C ILE A 202 10.07 -1.70 -8.10
N THR A 203 9.41 -2.09 -7.00
CA THR A 203 7.95 -2.06 -6.90
C THR A 203 7.38 -0.77 -6.31
N ASP A 204 8.24 0.13 -5.81
CA ASP A 204 7.84 1.41 -5.27
C ASP A 204 8.71 2.55 -5.81
N LYS A 205 8.43 3.77 -5.38
CA LYS A 205 9.04 5.02 -5.89
C LYS A 205 10.56 5.02 -5.74
N VAL A 206 11.24 5.45 -6.79
CA VAL A 206 12.66 5.81 -6.81
C VAL A 206 12.78 7.28 -7.18
N PHE A 207 13.52 8.05 -6.38
CA PHE A 207 13.62 9.48 -6.62
C PHE A 207 14.91 10.09 -6.05
N LEU A 208 15.31 11.20 -6.64
CA LEU A 208 16.33 12.08 -6.08
C LEU A 208 15.69 13.14 -5.20
N SER A 209 16.38 13.53 -4.13
CA SER A 209 15.99 14.69 -3.33
C SER A 209 17.21 15.51 -2.92
N ASN A 210 17.00 16.83 -2.70
CA ASN A 210 18.05 17.78 -2.38
C ASN A 210 17.76 18.46 -1.05
N THR A 211 18.70 18.40 -0.10
CA THR A 211 18.56 18.97 1.24
C THR A 211 19.84 19.72 1.67
N GLY A 212 19.70 20.57 2.68
CA GLY A 212 20.86 21.04 3.45
C GLY A 212 21.42 19.94 4.35
N GLY A 213 22.38 20.31 5.21
CA GLY A 213 23.10 19.38 6.08
C GLY A 213 22.25 18.75 7.20
N VAL A 214 21.10 19.32 7.55
CA VAL A 214 20.20 18.80 8.58
C VAL A 214 18.91 18.26 7.97
N THR A 215 18.52 17.04 8.32
CA THR A 215 17.40 16.34 7.72
C THR A 215 16.34 15.89 8.74
N LEU A 216 15.09 15.80 8.26
CA LEU A 216 13.92 15.33 9.02
C LEU A 216 13.65 13.86 8.73
N ILE A 217 13.35 13.05 9.76
CA ILE A 217 13.07 11.62 9.63
C ILE A 217 11.75 11.30 10.32
N ASP A 218 10.89 10.57 9.61
CA ASP A 218 9.66 9.95 10.08
C ASP A 218 8.75 10.83 10.97
N PRO A 219 8.37 12.05 10.51
CA PRO A 219 7.46 12.88 11.28
C PRO A 219 6.14 12.14 11.56
N TRP A 220 5.68 12.26 12.79
CA TRP A 220 4.53 11.54 13.31
C TRP A 220 3.59 12.47 14.08
N ILE A 221 2.34 12.51 13.66
CA ILE A 221 1.27 13.29 14.30
C ILE A 221 0.33 12.33 15.02
N ARG A 222 0.11 12.57 16.30
CA ARG A 222 -0.88 11.86 17.11
C ARG A 222 -1.99 12.79 17.53
N THR A 223 -3.19 12.25 17.61
CA THR A 223 -4.38 12.99 18.03
C THR A 223 -5.08 12.25 19.16
N ASP A 224 -5.44 12.97 20.20
CA ASP A 224 -6.33 12.49 21.26
C ASP A 224 -7.59 13.37 21.32
N LEU A 225 -8.71 12.77 21.66
CA LEU A 225 -9.99 13.45 21.81
C LEU A 225 -10.48 13.30 23.26
N PRO A 226 -10.15 14.24 24.16
CA PRO A 226 -10.76 14.28 25.47
C PRO A 226 -12.28 14.40 25.39
N THR A 227 -12.77 15.14 24.39
CA THR A 227 -14.17 15.20 23.95
C THR A 227 -14.21 15.39 22.43
N ARG A 228 -15.37 15.17 21.79
CA ARG A 228 -15.54 15.49 20.36
C ARG A 228 -15.39 16.99 20.03
N ALA A 229 -15.56 17.85 21.01
CA ALA A 229 -15.40 19.29 20.86
C ALA A 229 -13.96 19.78 21.09
N ARG A 230 -13.04 18.88 21.48
CA ARG A 230 -11.65 19.24 21.76
C ARG A 230 -10.70 18.13 21.34
N ALA A 231 -9.68 18.50 20.59
CA ALA A 231 -8.55 17.64 20.23
C ALA A 231 -7.25 18.13 20.87
N ASP A 232 -6.46 17.20 21.35
CA ASP A 232 -5.09 17.40 21.77
C ASP A 232 -4.16 16.78 20.72
N ILE A 233 -3.33 17.59 20.09
CA ILE A 233 -2.37 17.14 19.06
C ILE A 233 -0.99 17.03 19.68
N SER A 234 -0.24 16.01 19.28
CA SER A 234 1.20 15.94 19.54
C SER A 234 1.94 15.56 18.26
N ALA A 235 3.16 16.03 18.13
CA ALA A 235 4.03 15.75 17.02
C ALA A 235 5.39 15.27 17.50
N GLN A 236 5.98 14.31 16.78
CA GLN A 236 7.32 13.82 17.04
C GLN A 236 8.02 13.53 15.71
N LEU A 237 9.32 13.82 15.65
CA LEU A 237 10.17 13.46 14.52
C LEU A 237 11.62 13.34 14.98
N GLU A 238 12.41 12.66 14.19
CA GLU A 238 13.86 12.66 14.36
C GLU A 238 14.49 13.72 13.45
N VAL A 239 15.50 14.41 13.97
CA VAL A 239 16.28 15.43 13.24
C VAL A 239 17.73 14.99 13.24
N LYS A 240 18.30 14.81 12.06
CA LYS A 240 19.65 14.32 11.87
C LYS A 240 20.57 15.42 11.33
N ASN A 241 21.65 15.66 12.04
CA ASN A 241 22.77 16.44 11.53
C ASN A 241 23.70 15.49 10.75
N ASN A 242 23.85 15.72 9.46
CA ASN A 242 24.74 14.97 8.58
C ASN A 242 26.09 15.66 8.36
N GLU A 243 26.35 16.78 9.06
CA GLU A 243 27.60 17.51 8.96
C GLU A 243 28.60 17.06 10.03
N ASN A 244 29.90 17.29 9.76
CA ASN A 244 31.00 16.97 10.67
C ASN A 244 31.23 18.03 11.77
N LYS A 245 30.29 18.96 11.95
CA LYS A 245 30.32 20.03 12.97
C LYS A 245 28.98 20.09 13.70
N SER A 246 28.98 20.62 14.92
CA SER A 246 27.75 20.94 15.64
C SER A 246 27.03 22.12 15.00
N VAL A 247 25.71 22.04 14.97
CA VAL A 247 24.85 23.10 14.40
C VAL A 247 23.70 23.42 15.34
N LYS A 248 23.21 24.66 15.30
CA LYS A 248 21.90 25.04 15.84
C LYS A 248 20.87 24.95 14.74
N ALA A 249 19.76 24.29 15.03
CA ALA A 249 18.66 24.14 14.10
C ALA A 249 17.35 24.59 14.73
N VAL A 250 16.47 25.17 13.94
CA VAL A 250 15.09 25.47 14.33
C VAL A 250 14.16 24.55 13.58
N VAL A 251 13.40 23.74 14.32
CA VAL A 251 12.35 22.87 13.77
C VAL A 251 11.01 23.55 13.97
N THR A 252 10.29 23.78 12.89
CA THR A 252 8.95 24.38 12.87
C THR A 252 7.93 23.42 12.32
N GLY A 253 6.74 23.37 12.91
CA GLY A 253 5.57 22.71 12.35
C GLY A 253 4.47 23.72 12.09
N MET A 254 3.74 23.56 10.98
CA MET A 254 2.55 24.37 10.64
C MET A 254 1.41 23.47 10.20
N ILE A 255 0.32 23.48 10.96
CA ILE A 255 -0.88 22.69 10.65
C ILE A 255 -1.89 23.54 9.90
N LYS A 256 -2.39 23.02 8.80
CA LYS A 256 -3.49 23.58 8.00
C LYS A 256 -4.64 22.56 7.88
N PRO A 257 -5.90 23.02 7.86
CA PRO A 257 -6.36 24.40 8.10
C PRO A 257 -6.15 24.85 9.56
N GLY A 258 -6.16 26.14 9.78
CA GLY A 258 -6.01 26.77 11.11
C GLY A 258 -4.72 27.56 11.27
N ASN A 259 -3.70 27.33 10.41
CA ASN A 259 -2.38 27.98 10.48
C ASN A 259 -1.75 27.91 11.89
N ILE A 260 -1.84 26.73 12.53
CA ILE A 260 -1.33 26.49 13.87
C ILE A 260 0.17 26.23 13.76
N THR A 261 0.98 27.12 14.33
CA THR A 261 2.43 27.05 14.25
C THR A 261 3.05 26.74 15.61
N PHE A 262 4.11 25.95 15.60
CA PHE A 262 4.94 25.64 16.76
C PHE A 262 6.37 25.45 16.31
N SER A 263 7.34 25.81 17.18
CA SER A 263 8.76 25.70 16.82
C SER A 263 9.63 25.40 18.04
N LYS A 264 10.79 24.81 17.78
CA LYS A 264 11.78 24.50 18.81
C LYS A 264 13.19 24.67 18.24
N GLU A 265 14.03 25.39 18.97
CA GLU A 265 15.47 25.44 18.73
C GLU A 265 16.15 24.22 19.37
N ILE A 266 17.11 23.62 18.69
CA ILE A 266 17.86 22.45 19.16
C ILE A 266 19.33 22.59 18.78
N ASP A 267 20.19 22.11 19.66
CA ASP A 267 21.62 21.94 19.38
C ASP A 267 21.87 20.49 18.93
N LEU A 268 22.48 20.32 17.78
CA LEU A 268 22.79 19.01 17.20
C LEU A 268 24.31 18.84 17.09
N SER A 269 24.86 17.87 17.78
CA SER A 269 26.27 17.49 17.60
C SER A 269 26.53 16.93 16.19
N ALA A 270 27.79 16.93 15.76
CA ALA A 270 28.18 16.38 14.46
C ALA A 270 27.72 14.94 14.28
N ASN A 271 27.13 14.62 13.14
CA ASN A 271 26.68 13.27 12.76
C ASN A 271 25.72 12.59 13.75
N THR A 272 24.93 13.38 14.51
CA THR A 272 23.97 12.83 15.48
C THR A 272 22.51 12.98 15.03
N THR A 273 21.66 12.13 15.58
CA THR A 273 20.21 12.20 15.47
C THR A 273 19.58 12.53 16.82
N SER A 274 18.64 13.45 16.84
CA SER A 274 17.90 13.82 18.06
C SER A 274 16.40 13.73 17.81
N THR A 275 15.65 13.23 18.81
CA THR A 275 14.19 13.23 18.75
C THR A 275 13.65 14.58 19.22
N VAL A 276 12.80 15.17 18.41
CA VAL A 276 12.09 16.43 18.72
C VAL A 276 10.60 16.12 18.90
N SER A 277 10.05 16.59 19.99
CA SER A 277 8.63 16.40 20.32
C SER A 277 7.96 17.72 20.66
N PHE A 278 6.70 17.82 20.26
CA PHE A 278 5.80 18.94 20.50
C PHE A 278 4.50 18.40 21.12
N ASP A 279 4.06 18.98 22.21
CA ASP A 279 2.80 18.62 22.86
C ASP A 279 2.16 19.83 23.54
N LYS A 280 0.90 19.71 23.92
CA LYS A 280 0.08 20.77 24.50
C LYS A 280 0.63 21.40 25.78
N ARG A 281 1.53 20.70 26.50
CA ARG A 281 2.10 21.22 27.77
C ARG A 281 3.02 22.42 27.53
N TYR A 282 3.73 22.39 26.40
CA TYR A 282 4.66 23.44 25.99
C TYR A 282 4.13 24.26 24.82
N TYR A 283 3.14 23.78 24.10
CA TYR A 283 2.53 24.37 22.91
C TYR A 283 1.00 24.35 23.03
N PRO A 284 0.40 25.27 23.83
CA PRO A 284 -1.05 25.28 24.08
C PRO A 284 -1.90 25.39 22.83
N GLN A 285 -1.38 25.96 21.74
CA GLN A 285 -2.05 26.03 20.44
C GLN A 285 -2.28 24.66 19.78
N LEU A 286 -1.66 23.59 20.29
CA LEU A 286 -1.93 22.21 19.87
C LEU A 286 -3.19 21.60 20.54
N MET A 287 -3.87 22.38 21.38
CA MET A 287 -5.24 22.11 21.84
C MET A 287 -6.21 22.82 20.91
N LEU A 288 -6.98 22.05 20.15
CA LEU A 288 -7.94 22.58 19.19
C LEU A 288 -9.36 22.45 19.73
N ASP A 289 -10.06 23.58 19.80
CA ASP A 289 -11.48 23.59 20.07
C ASP A 289 -12.27 23.42 18.78
N SER A 290 -13.34 22.62 18.83
CA SER A 290 -14.22 22.32 17.70
C SER A 290 -13.47 21.83 16.44
N PRO A 291 -12.60 20.81 16.57
CA PRO A 291 -11.83 20.30 15.44
C PRO A 291 -12.73 19.68 14.37
N ARG A 292 -12.31 19.74 13.11
CA ARG A 292 -12.93 18.99 12.02
C ARG A 292 -12.43 17.53 12.13
N LEU A 293 -13.28 16.64 12.60
CA LEU A 293 -12.92 15.25 12.83
C LEU A 293 -12.87 14.47 11.52
N TRP A 294 -11.99 13.47 11.45
CA TRP A 294 -12.05 12.45 10.41
C TRP A 294 -13.06 11.37 10.82
N TRP A 295 -13.89 10.98 9.86
CA TRP A 295 -14.91 9.96 10.04
C TRP A 295 -14.89 8.94 8.92
N PRO A 296 -15.22 7.66 9.22
CA PRO A 296 -15.45 6.68 8.19
C PRO A 296 -16.75 6.95 7.45
N ASN A 297 -16.83 6.40 6.24
CA ASN A 297 -18.00 6.51 5.38
C ASN A 297 -19.29 6.10 6.11
N GLY A 298 -20.32 6.92 5.98
CA GLY A 298 -21.60 6.75 6.66
C GLY A 298 -21.68 7.34 8.09
N TYR A 299 -20.58 7.88 8.63
CA TYR A 299 -20.52 8.44 10.00
C TYR A 299 -20.21 9.94 10.03
N GLY A 300 -19.73 10.50 8.96
CA GLY A 300 -19.41 11.92 8.82
C GLY A 300 -18.40 12.18 7.71
N GLU A 301 -17.84 13.40 7.68
CA GLU A 301 -16.87 13.79 6.66
C GLU A 301 -15.45 13.32 7.02
N PRO A 302 -14.68 12.77 6.07
CA PRO A 302 -13.30 12.35 6.30
C PRO A 302 -12.35 13.56 6.22
N ASN A 303 -12.44 14.47 7.18
CA ASN A 303 -11.66 15.69 7.17
C ASN A 303 -10.17 15.44 7.42
N LEU A 304 -9.33 16.02 6.57
CA LEU A 304 -7.89 15.91 6.64
C LEU A 304 -7.24 17.26 6.97
N TYR A 305 -6.09 17.19 7.61
CA TYR A 305 -5.16 18.26 7.90
C TYR A 305 -3.80 17.93 7.28
N THR A 306 -2.99 18.94 7.02
CA THR A 306 -1.59 18.79 6.64
C THR A 306 -0.73 19.53 7.66
N CYS A 307 0.30 18.86 8.17
CA CYS A 307 1.36 19.50 8.95
C CYS A 307 2.62 19.57 8.09
N THR A 308 3.07 20.79 7.79
CA THR A 308 4.37 21.04 7.16
C THR A 308 5.41 21.19 8.24
N PHE A 309 6.39 20.27 8.26
CA PHE A 309 7.60 20.41 9.08
C PHE A 309 8.72 21.01 8.25
N GLU A 310 9.42 21.96 8.87
CA GLU A 310 10.57 22.62 8.28
C GLU A 310 11.71 22.65 9.29
N VAL A 311 12.94 22.35 8.83
CA VAL A 311 14.14 22.56 9.65
C VAL A 311 15.02 23.64 8.98
N LYS A 312 15.42 24.62 9.77
CA LYS A 312 16.33 25.71 9.37
C LYS A 312 17.65 25.63 10.12
N VAL A 313 18.73 25.96 9.42
CA VAL A 313 20.07 26.20 9.96
C VAL A 313 20.51 27.55 9.42
N ASP A 314 20.96 28.47 10.30
CA ASP A 314 21.37 29.82 9.92
C ASP A 314 20.32 30.54 9.02
N ASP A 315 19.03 30.46 9.43
CA ASP A 315 17.85 30.98 8.73
C ASP A 315 17.58 30.39 7.32
N LYS A 316 18.36 29.42 6.87
CA LYS A 316 18.16 28.73 5.60
C LYS A 316 17.40 27.42 5.80
N VAL A 317 16.41 27.19 4.94
CA VAL A 317 15.64 25.94 4.95
C VAL A 317 16.54 24.79 4.48
N SER A 318 16.79 23.86 5.39
CA SER A 318 17.54 22.63 5.11
C SER A 318 16.65 21.57 4.48
N GLU A 319 15.55 21.21 5.14
CA GLU A 319 14.56 20.27 4.60
C GLU A 319 13.14 20.65 5.02
N THR A 320 12.17 20.30 4.18
CA THR A 320 10.72 20.43 4.46
C THR A 320 10.05 19.08 4.21
N LYS A 321 9.10 18.70 5.09
CA LYS A 321 8.26 17.50 4.94
C LYS A 321 6.81 17.78 5.29
N ASP A 322 5.91 17.34 4.44
CA ASP A 322 4.46 17.39 4.68
C ASP A 322 3.97 16.06 5.23
N VAL A 323 3.05 16.13 6.19
CA VAL A 323 2.34 14.98 6.77
C VAL A 323 0.85 15.26 6.71
N THR A 324 0.13 14.45 5.95
CA THR A 324 -1.33 14.46 5.98
C THR A 324 -1.83 13.57 7.13
N PHE A 325 -2.82 14.05 7.89
CA PHE A 325 -3.40 13.31 9.00
C PHE A 325 -4.87 13.68 9.21
N GLY A 326 -5.59 12.86 9.94
CA GLY A 326 -6.96 13.15 10.38
C GLY A 326 -7.05 13.22 11.91
N ILE A 327 -7.85 14.13 12.42
CA ILE A 327 -8.13 14.21 13.86
C ILE A 327 -9.20 13.17 14.19
N LYS A 328 -8.81 12.14 14.92
CA LYS A 328 -9.68 11.02 15.33
C LYS A 328 -9.14 10.32 16.56
N LYS A 329 -9.99 9.50 17.17
CA LYS A 329 -9.61 8.58 18.24
C LYS A 329 -10.33 7.25 18.03
N TYR A 330 -9.56 6.19 17.87
CA TYR A 330 -10.08 4.82 17.91
C TYR A 330 -10.10 4.31 19.34
N THR A 331 -11.14 3.55 19.67
CA THR A 331 -11.21 2.72 20.88
C THR A 331 -11.86 1.39 20.54
N TYR A 332 -11.63 0.38 21.37
CA TYR A 332 -12.04 -0.99 21.07
C TYR A 332 -12.50 -1.69 22.33
N ASP A 333 -13.43 -2.63 22.17
CA ASP A 333 -13.76 -3.60 23.23
C ASP A 333 -14.05 -4.99 22.63
N LYS A 334 -14.33 -5.94 23.52
CA LYS A 334 -14.73 -7.30 23.17
C LYS A 334 -15.94 -7.73 23.99
N GLU A 335 -16.92 -6.85 24.09
CA GLU A 335 -18.14 -7.12 24.80
C GLU A 335 -18.86 -8.34 24.20
N ASN A 336 -19.33 -9.24 25.05
CA ASN A 336 -19.98 -10.49 24.66
C ASN A 336 -19.13 -11.35 23.68
N ASN A 337 -17.79 -11.30 23.85
CA ASN A 337 -16.83 -11.99 22.98
C ASN A 337 -16.93 -11.58 21.51
N THR A 338 -17.38 -10.35 21.23
CA THR A 338 -17.44 -9.76 19.90
C THR A 338 -16.54 -8.53 19.85
N PHE A 339 -15.68 -8.45 18.84
CA PHE A 339 -14.79 -7.31 18.64
C PHE A 339 -15.57 -6.11 18.13
N HIS A 340 -15.47 -4.99 18.83
CA HIS A 340 -16.09 -3.74 18.45
C HIS A 340 -15.06 -2.64 18.21
N ILE A 341 -15.30 -1.84 17.20
CA ILE A 341 -14.52 -0.66 16.86
C ILE A 341 -15.37 0.57 17.12
N TYR A 342 -14.79 1.53 17.84
CA TYR A 342 -15.38 2.86 18.05
C TYR A 342 -14.46 3.90 17.42
N ILE A 343 -15.03 4.88 16.79
CA ILE A 343 -14.30 6.06 16.35
C ILE A 343 -14.94 7.32 16.94
N ASN A 344 -14.13 8.18 17.52
CA ASN A 344 -14.58 9.43 18.15
C ASN A 344 -15.71 9.21 19.17
N GLY A 345 -15.69 8.04 19.85
CA GLY A 345 -16.70 7.64 20.83
C GLY A 345 -18.04 7.15 20.23
N VAL A 346 -18.06 6.82 18.93
CA VAL A 346 -19.23 6.26 18.24
C VAL A 346 -18.91 4.82 17.81
N PRO A 347 -19.77 3.83 18.15
CA PRO A 347 -19.60 2.47 17.65
C PRO A 347 -19.78 2.42 16.14
N VAL A 348 -18.92 1.67 15.47
CA VAL A 348 -18.96 1.50 14.02
C VAL A 348 -19.48 0.11 13.67
N PHE A 349 -20.57 0.04 12.93
CA PHE A 349 -20.97 -1.18 12.26
C PHE A 349 -20.11 -1.33 10.98
N VAL A 350 -19.20 -2.31 11.01
CA VAL A 350 -18.24 -2.51 9.92
C VAL A 350 -18.92 -3.15 8.72
N LYS A 351 -18.78 -2.52 7.57
CA LYS A 351 -19.18 -3.03 6.26
C LYS A 351 -17.95 -3.00 5.36
N GLY A 352 -17.45 -4.15 4.99
CA GLY A 352 -16.19 -4.19 4.26
C GLY A 352 -16.00 -5.44 3.43
N ALA A 353 -14.83 -5.51 2.82
CA ALA A 353 -14.39 -6.66 2.06
C ALA A 353 -12.88 -6.84 2.19
N ASN A 354 -12.40 -8.05 1.91
CA ASN A 354 -10.98 -8.33 1.81
C ASN A 354 -10.43 -7.87 0.46
N TRP A 355 -9.20 -7.41 0.48
CA TRP A 355 -8.47 -7.03 -0.70
C TRP A 355 -7.11 -7.71 -0.68
N GLY A 356 -6.98 -8.82 -1.38
CA GLY A 356 -5.77 -9.65 -1.35
C GLY A 356 -4.66 -9.16 -2.28
N MET A 357 -5.01 -8.42 -3.33
CA MET A 357 -4.13 -7.74 -4.26
C MET A 357 -5.02 -7.00 -5.24
N SER A 358 -4.72 -5.76 -5.53
CA SER A 358 -5.56 -4.97 -6.42
C SER A 358 -5.47 -5.43 -7.88
N GLU A 359 -4.26 -5.78 -8.31
CA GLU A 359 -3.96 -6.32 -9.65
C GLU A 359 -2.60 -7.04 -9.59
N TYR A 360 -2.52 -8.29 -10.06
CA TYR A 360 -1.36 -9.17 -9.86
C TYR A 360 -0.09 -8.76 -10.62
N MET A 361 -0.19 -7.88 -11.62
CA MET A 361 0.97 -7.28 -12.30
C MET A 361 1.40 -5.94 -11.68
N LEU A 362 0.80 -5.53 -10.56
CA LEU A 362 1.07 -4.29 -9.80
C LEU A 362 0.92 -3.00 -10.62
N ARG A 363 -0.12 -2.93 -11.47
CA ARG A 363 -0.44 -1.77 -12.32
C ARG A 363 -1.55 -0.89 -11.73
N CYS A 364 -1.56 -0.66 -10.41
CA CYS A 364 -2.70 -0.06 -9.71
C CYS A 364 -2.47 1.37 -9.22
N ARG A 365 -1.32 1.96 -9.48
CA ARG A 365 -0.97 3.28 -8.93
C ARG A 365 -1.85 4.41 -9.48
N GLY A 366 -1.87 5.52 -8.74
CA GLY A 366 -2.55 6.74 -9.14
C GLY A 366 -4.09 6.59 -9.20
N ALA A 367 -4.67 6.92 -10.33
CA ALA A 367 -6.11 6.98 -10.54
C ALA A 367 -6.85 5.65 -10.32
N GLU A 368 -6.15 4.52 -10.43
CA GLU A 368 -6.75 3.20 -10.19
C GLU A 368 -7.16 3.02 -8.72
N TYR A 369 -6.28 3.36 -7.77
CA TYR A 369 -6.64 3.30 -6.34
C TYR A 369 -7.75 4.28 -6.00
N ASP A 370 -7.67 5.52 -6.49
CA ASP A 370 -8.72 6.52 -6.27
C ASP A 370 -10.09 6.01 -6.75
N THR A 371 -10.14 5.45 -7.96
CA THR A 371 -11.37 4.90 -8.54
C THR A 371 -11.91 3.72 -7.74
N LYS A 372 -11.07 2.75 -7.39
CA LYS A 372 -11.48 1.54 -6.69
C LYS A 372 -11.98 1.83 -5.29
N VAL A 373 -11.27 2.65 -4.52
CA VAL A 373 -11.68 3.03 -3.15
C VAL A 373 -12.93 3.92 -3.18
N ARG A 374 -13.06 4.83 -4.16
CA ARG A 374 -14.28 5.61 -4.36
C ARG A 374 -15.50 4.72 -4.61
N LEU A 375 -15.36 3.67 -5.42
CA LEU A 375 -16.45 2.71 -5.65
C LEU A 375 -16.84 1.94 -4.38
N HIS A 376 -15.90 1.63 -3.48
CA HIS A 376 -16.23 1.06 -2.17
C HIS A 376 -17.07 2.03 -1.34
N LYS A 377 -16.69 3.33 -1.33
CA LYS A 377 -17.51 4.36 -0.68
C LYS A 377 -18.93 4.42 -1.25
N GLU A 378 -19.06 4.42 -2.58
CA GLU A 378 -20.36 4.48 -3.27
C GLU A 378 -21.23 3.25 -2.98
N MET A 379 -20.62 2.08 -2.74
CA MET A 379 -21.31 0.87 -2.27
C MET A 379 -21.64 0.88 -0.77
N ASN A 380 -21.41 2.00 -0.07
CA ASN A 380 -21.60 2.15 1.37
C ASN A 380 -20.68 1.28 2.24
N PHE A 381 -19.54 0.85 1.73
CA PHE A 381 -18.49 0.24 2.54
C PHE A 381 -17.77 1.31 3.37
N ASN A 382 -17.28 0.89 4.52
CA ASN A 382 -16.50 1.74 5.42
C ASN A 382 -15.18 1.11 5.88
N MET A 383 -14.86 -0.10 5.38
CA MET A 383 -13.60 -0.79 5.67
C MET A 383 -13.13 -1.63 4.49
N ILE A 384 -11.82 -1.70 4.32
CA ILE A 384 -11.11 -2.68 3.49
C ILE A 384 -10.12 -3.41 4.40
N ARG A 385 -10.12 -4.75 4.35
CA ARG A 385 -9.02 -5.51 4.92
C ARG A 385 -7.96 -5.69 3.85
N ASN A 386 -6.78 -5.13 4.10
CA ASN A 386 -5.58 -5.37 3.31
C ASN A 386 -5.03 -6.76 3.67
N TRP A 387 -5.65 -7.78 3.09
CA TRP A 387 -5.37 -9.18 3.38
C TRP A 387 -3.92 -9.53 3.04
N LEU A 388 -3.23 -10.17 3.98
CA LEU A 388 -1.79 -10.46 3.94
C LEU A 388 -0.90 -9.22 3.68
N GLY A 389 -1.40 -8.01 3.93
CA GLY A 389 -0.63 -6.79 3.68
C GLY A 389 -0.18 -6.63 2.23
N SER A 390 -0.95 -7.19 1.28
CA SER A 390 -0.56 -7.29 -0.14
C SER A 390 -0.56 -5.94 -0.88
N VAL A 391 -1.18 -4.91 -0.32
CA VAL A 391 -1.12 -3.55 -0.86
C VAL A 391 -0.15 -2.73 -0.01
N THR A 392 0.88 -2.19 -0.64
CA THR A 392 1.96 -1.43 0.01
C THR A 392 2.04 0.02 -0.47
N ASP A 393 1.29 0.36 -1.50
CA ASP A 393 1.33 1.65 -2.18
C ASP A 393 0.66 2.75 -1.35
N GLU A 394 1.35 3.88 -1.19
CA GLU A 394 0.89 5.06 -0.45
C GLU A 394 -0.46 5.56 -0.96
N GLU A 395 -0.65 5.54 -2.27
CA GLU A 395 -1.86 6.00 -2.95
C GLU A 395 -3.13 5.25 -2.53
N PHE A 396 -2.98 3.98 -2.08
CA PHE A 396 -4.10 3.21 -1.50
C PHE A 396 -4.56 3.82 -0.17
N TYR A 397 -3.63 4.10 0.73
CA TYR A 397 -3.95 4.69 2.04
C TYR A 397 -4.46 6.12 1.90
N GLU A 398 -3.86 6.91 1.00
CA GLU A 398 -4.33 8.27 0.67
C GLU A 398 -5.78 8.26 0.17
N ALA A 399 -6.13 7.31 -0.70
CA ALA A 399 -7.49 7.14 -1.18
C ALA A 399 -8.44 6.71 -0.04
N CYS A 400 -8.02 5.80 0.84
CA CYS A 400 -8.79 5.39 2.01
C CYS A 400 -9.03 6.57 2.97
N ASP A 401 -8.02 7.39 3.22
CA ASP A 401 -8.14 8.62 4.02
C ASP A 401 -9.15 9.60 3.42
N LYS A 402 -9.05 9.83 2.11
CA LYS A 402 -9.89 10.76 1.36
C LYS A 402 -11.37 10.34 1.34
N TYR A 403 -11.63 9.06 1.22
CA TYR A 403 -13.00 8.54 1.07
C TYR A 403 -13.61 8.03 2.37
N GLY A 404 -12.87 8.03 3.46
CA GLY A 404 -13.35 7.54 4.76
C GLY A 404 -13.48 6.01 4.80
N ILE A 405 -12.58 5.30 4.17
CA ILE A 405 -12.54 3.84 4.22
C ILE A 405 -11.49 3.42 5.25
N MET A 406 -11.92 2.81 6.34
CA MET A 406 -11.00 2.25 7.33
C MET A 406 -10.19 1.10 6.73
N VAL A 407 -8.97 0.91 7.23
CA VAL A 407 -8.09 -0.17 6.82
C VAL A 407 -7.83 -1.10 8.02
N TRP A 408 -8.16 -2.36 7.85
CA TRP A 408 -7.65 -3.46 8.64
C TRP A 408 -6.40 -3.99 7.93
N ASP A 409 -5.24 -3.85 8.53
CA ASP A 409 -3.96 -4.06 7.84
C ASP A 409 -3.20 -5.25 8.40
N ASP A 410 -3.13 -6.33 7.60
CA ASP A 410 -2.40 -7.54 7.97
C ASP A 410 -0.88 -7.35 7.79
N PHE A 411 -0.12 -8.07 8.60
CA PHE A 411 1.27 -8.39 8.27
C PHE A 411 1.33 -9.62 7.34
N TRP A 412 2.52 -9.97 6.87
CA TRP A 412 2.76 -10.91 5.76
C TRP A 412 2.89 -12.36 6.23
N ILE A 413 1.88 -12.87 6.94
CA ILE A 413 1.83 -14.26 7.43
C ILE A 413 0.45 -14.86 7.14
N ASN A 414 0.44 -16.11 6.70
CA ASN A 414 -0.77 -16.84 6.39
C ASN A 414 -0.73 -18.24 7.00
N SER A 415 -1.44 -18.44 8.10
CA SER A 415 -1.67 -19.76 8.76
C SER A 415 -0.41 -20.64 8.83
N ASN A 416 0.76 -20.02 8.83
CA ASN A 416 2.03 -20.72 8.75
C ASN A 416 2.54 -21.06 10.15
N PRO A 417 2.74 -22.33 10.47
CA PRO A 417 3.32 -22.75 11.75
C PRO A 417 4.81 -22.43 11.88
N ASN A 418 5.47 -21.99 10.79
CA ASN A 418 6.90 -21.73 10.78
C ASN A 418 7.17 -20.23 10.84
N LEU A 419 8.24 -19.88 11.52
CA LEU A 419 8.78 -18.51 11.51
C LEU A 419 9.48 -18.20 10.18
N PRO A 420 9.53 -16.92 9.76
CA PRO A 420 10.46 -16.47 8.73
C PRO A 420 11.90 -16.87 9.06
N TYR A 421 12.73 -17.17 8.06
CA TYR A 421 14.12 -17.59 8.32
C TYR A 421 14.97 -16.49 8.99
N ASP A 422 14.72 -15.23 8.63
CA ASP A 422 15.40 -14.07 9.17
C ASP A 422 14.39 -13.15 9.85
N LEU A 423 14.22 -13.39 11.15
CA LEU A 423 13.31 -12.61 11.98
C LEU A 423 13.71 -11.13 12.08
N ASN A 424 15.01 -10.81 11.97
CA ASN A 424 15.47 -9.42 12.06
C ASN A 424 15.06 -8.65 10.80
N VAL A 425 15.21 -9.24 9.61
CA VAL A 425 14.76 -8.64 8.36
C VAL A 425 13.24 -8.46 8.37
N PHE A 426 12.50 -9.46 8.83
CA PHE A 426 11.05 -9.37 8.98
C PHE A 426 10.66 -8.23 9.94
N ASN A 427 11.32 -8.18 11.11
CA ASN A 427 11.08 -7.14 12.12
C ASN A 427 11.37 -5.74 11.60
N ASN A 428 12.46 -5.54 10.86
CA ASN A 428 12.80 -4.26 10.26
C ASN A 428 11.71 -3.79 9.26
N ASN A 429 11.19 -4.70 8.45
CA ASN A 429 10.09 -4.38 7.54
C ASN A 429 8.79 -4.04 8.28
N MET A 430 8.47 -4.71 9.40
CA MET A 430 7.33 -4.35 10.25
C MET A 430 7.47 -2.93 10.81
N MET A 431 8.64 -2.60 11.36
CA MET A 431 8.90 -1.25 11.86
C MET A 431 8.74 -0.20 10.77
N GLU A 432 9.30 -0.46 9.58
CA GLU A 432 9.17 0.43 8.43
C GLU A 432 7.70 0.57 7.98
N LYS A 433 6.94 -0.51 7.89
CA LYS A 433 5.52 -0.46 7.58
C LYS A 433 4.76 0.43 8.55
N ILE A 434 4.91 0.21 9.85
CA ILE A 434 4.23 1.00 10.88
C ILE A 434 4.59 2.48 10.76
N LYS A 435 5.88 2.81 10.65
CA LYS A 435 6.36 4.20 10.53
C LYS A 435 5.82 4.91 9.29
N ARG A 436 5.75 4.19 8.16
CA ARG A 436 5.28 4.75 6.89
C ARG A 436 3.81 5.10 6.92
N ILE A 437 2.96 4.25 7.50
CA ILE A 437 1.51 4.39 7.38
C ILE A 437 0.79 4.85 8.64
N ARG A 438 1.48 5.02 9.77
CA ARG A 438 0.88 5.43 11.07
C ARG A 438 0.17 6.79 11.07
N ASN A 439 0.52 7.68 10.13
CA ASN A 439 -0.14 8.98 10.02
C ASN A 439 -1.50 8.91 9.32
N HIS A 440 -1.79 7.83 8.57
CA HIS A 440 -3.07 7.66 7.90
C HIS A 440 -4.21 7.44 8.90
N PRO A 441 -5.21 8.33 8.95
CA PRO A 441 -6.34 8.17 9.86
C PRO A 441 -7.19 6.95 9.53
N SER A 442 -7.16 6.47 8.30
CA SER A 442 -7.89 5.29 7.84
C SER A 442 -7.41 3.99 8.48
N VAL A 443 -6.12 3.84 8.81
CA VAL A 443 -5.62 2.63 9.47
C VAL A 443 -6.29 2.48 10.83
N ALA A 444 -7.06 1.40 10.99
CA ALA A 444 -7.87 1.16 12.18
C ALA A 444 -7.39 -0.04 13.02
N VAL A 445 -6.90 -1.11 12.40
CA VAL A 445 -6.48 -2.34 13.07
C VAL A 445 -5.20 -2.87 12.43
N TRP A 446 -4.27 -3.29 13.26
CA TRP A 446 -3.11 -4.08 12.85
C TRP A 446 -3.40 -5.56 13.09
N CYS A 447 -3.18 -6.42 12.09
CA CYS A 447 -3.40 -7.85 12.22
C CYS A 447 -2.11 -8.65 12.05
N GLY A 448 -1.87 -9.59 12.96
CA GLY A 448 -0.62 -10.34 13.00
C GLY A 448 -0.53 -11.43 11.94
N ASP A 449 -1.51 -12.32 11.90
CA ASP A 449 -1.52 -13.48 11.01
C ASP A 449 -2.94 -13.72 10.47
N ASN A 450 -3.02 -14.15 9.22
CA ASN A 450 -4.26 -14.64 8.66
C ASN A 450 -4.58 -16.02 9.26
N GLU A 451 -5.75 -16.14 9.92
CA GLU A 451 -6.35 -17.37 10.46
C GLU A 451 -5.58 -18.10 11.57
N SER A 452 -4.38 -17.69 11.95
CA SER A 452 -3.65 -18.24 13.09
C SER A 452 -2.89 -17.16 13.89
N ASN A 453 -2.24 -17.54 14.97
CA ASN A 453 -1.39 -16.62 15.73
C ASN A 453 0.05 -16.70 15.22
N PRO A 454 0.74 -15.54 15.08
CA PRO A 454 2.18 -15.55 14.83
C PRO A 454 2.90 -16.35 15.90
N GLN A 455 3.87 -17.17 15.49
CA GLN A 455 4.64 -17.98 16.45
C GLN A 455 5.55 -17.10 17.32
N PRO A 456 5.79 -17.46 18.59
CA PRO A 456 6.79 -16.78 19.40
C PRO A 456 8.20 -16.87 18.77
N PRO A 457 9.02 -15.81 18.82
CA PRO A 457 8.81 -14.55 19.55
C PRO A 457 8.06 -13.47 18.73
N LEU A 458 7.63 -13.77 17.50
CA LEU A 458 7.17 -12.81 16.51
C LEU A 458 5.90 -12.06 16.95
N GLU A 459 4.93 -12.73 17.58
CA GLU A 459 3.72 -12.09 18.12
C GLU A 459 4.08 -11.00 19.14
N GLY A 460 5.03 -11.31 20.05
CA GLY A 460 5.50 -10.34 21.04
C GLY A 460 6.21 -9.15 20.39
N TRP A 461 6.99 -9.38 19.34
CA TRP A 461 7.67 -8.30 18.61
C TRP A 461 6.68 -7.42 17.85
N MET A 462 5.63 -8.00 17.27
CA MET A 462 4.55 -7.24 16.62
C MET A 462 3.87 -6.30 17.61
N ALA A 463 3.45 -6.84 18.75
CA ALA A 463 2.81 -6.06 19.81
C ALA A 463 3.69 -4.91 20.31
N GLU A 464 4.99 -5.17 20.55
CA GLU A 464 5.93 -4.15 21.02
C GLU A 464 6.23 -3.09 19.94
N ASN A 465 6.37 -3.48 18.68
CA ASN A 465 6.58 -2.54 17.59
C ASN A 465 5.38 -1.60 17.40
N ILE A 466 4.15 -2.13 17.48
CA ILE A 466 2.94 -1.32 17.38
C ILE A 466 2.87 -0.35 18.57
N LYS A 467 3.15 -0.83 19.78
CA LYS A 467 3.20 0.03 20.96
C LYS A 467 4.27 1.13 20.82
N THR A 468 5.45 0.80 20.32
CA THR A 468 6.57 1.73 20.20
C THR A 468 6.39 2.74 19.06
N PHE A 469 5.99 2.27 17.88
CA PHE A 469 6.00 3.09 16.67
C PHE A 469 4.62 3.65 16.27
N ASP A 470 3.53 3.10 16.83
CA ASP A 470 2.16 3.61 16.67
C ASP A 470 1.56 4.10 18.01
N GLY A 471 2.32 4.04 19.10
CA GLY A 471 1.90 4.51 20.43
C GLY A 471 0.78 3.69 21.06
N GLY A 472 0.39 2.57 20.48
CA GLY A 472 -0.78 1.79 20.88
C GLY A 472 -2.10 2.52 20.58
N ASP A 473 -2.11 3.46 19.65
CA ASP A 473 -3.32 4.20 19.24
C ASP A 473 -4.29 3.32 18.45
N ARG A 474 -3.80 2.21 17.88
CA ARG A 474 -4.59 1.21 17.18
C ARG A 474 -4.45 -0.16 17.82
N TYR A 475 -5.51 -0.94 17.71
CA TYR A 475 -5.54 -2.28 18.25
C TYR A 475 -4.66 -3.23 17.45
N PHE A 476 -3.92 -4.11 18.16
CA PHE A 476 -3.24 -5.24 17.58
C PHE A 476 -4.09 -6.49 17.77
N GLN A 477 -4.59 -7.04 16.69
CA GLN A 477 -5.30 -8.30 16.62
C GLN A 477 -4.31 -9.39 16.17
N ALA A 478 -3.98 -10.34 17.05
CA ALA A 478 -2.94 -11.33 16.75
C ALA A 478 -3.28 -12.21 15.55
N ASN A 479 -4.58 -12.56 15.39
CA ASN A 479 -5.06 -13.34 14.24
C ASN A 479 -6.41 -12.84 13.74
N SER A 480 -6.75 -13.20 12.51
CA SER A 480 -7.99 -12.79 11.87
C SER A 480 -9.19 -13.72 12.12
N HIS A 481 -9.03 -14.79 12.92
CA HIS A 481 -10.04 -15.86 13.03
C HIS A 481 -10.68 -15.98 14.42
N ALA A 482 -10.02 -15.53 15.47
CA ALA A 482 -10.43 -15.76 16.87
C ALA A 482 -10.30 -14.47 17.71
N GLN A 483 -10.44 -14.59 19.04
CA GLN A 483 -10.25 -13.51 20.00
C GLN A 483 -11.26 -12.35 19.82
N GLY A 484 -12.55 -12.67 19.75
CA GLY A 484 -13.64 -11.71 19.54
C GLY A 484 -14.09 -11.62 18.08
N LEU A 485 -13.46 -12.40 17.21
CA LEU A 485 -13.85 -12.59 15.82
C LEU A 485 -14.58 -13.92 15.65
N THR A 486 -15.43 -14.01 14.64
CA THR A 486 -16.28 -15.20 14.41
C THR A 486 -15.79 -16.05 13.24
N GLY A 487 -14.52 -15.91 12.87
CA GLY A 487 -13.85 -16.74 11.88
C GLY A 487 -14.08 -16.33 10.44
N SER A 488 -13.74 -17.26 9.53
CA SER A 488 -13.89 -17.12 8.09
C SER A 488 -14.95 -18.07 7.53
N GLY A 489 -15.52 -17.73 6.36
CA GLY A 489 -16.62 -18.44 5.74
C GLY A 489 -18.00 -18.05 6.33
N PRO A 490 -19.10 -18.64 5.86
CA PRO A 490 -19.15 -19.66 4.82
C PRO A 490 -18.77 -19.15 3.44
N TRP A 491 -18.29 -20.07 2.61
CA TRP A 491 -17.87 -19.79 1.24
C TRP A 491 -18.85 -20.44 0.26
N GLY A 492 -19.42 -19.67 -0.65
CA GLY A 492 -20.31 -20.17 -1.70
C GLY A 492 -21.52 -19.27 -1.97
N ALA A 493 -22.18 -19.48 -3.10
CA ALA A 493 -23.40 -18.78 -3.50
C ALA A 493 -24.63 -19.42 -2.83
N PHE A 494 -24.84 -19.13 -1.56
CA PHE A 494 -25.99 -19.62 -0.80
C PHE A 494 -27.22 -18.74 -1.01
N GLU A 495 -28.41 -19.34 -0.87
CA GLU A 495 -29.67 -18.60 -0.86
C GLU A 495 -29.74 -17.67 0.37
N PRO A 496 -30.39 -16.50 0.25
CA PRO A 496 -30.52 -15.53 1.34
C PRO A 496 -31.00 -16.14 2.66
N ARG A 497 -32.00 -17.04 2.61
CA ARG A 497 -32.54 -17.72 3.81
C ARG A 497 -31.48 -18.51 4.58
N PHE A 498 -30.38 -18.94 3.95
CA PHE A 498 -29.31 -19.66 4.63
C PHE A 498 -28.69 -18.80 5.74
N TYR A 499 -28.52 -17.50 5.50
CA TYR A 499 -27.93 -16.58 6.46
C TYR A 499 -28.87 -16.19 7.61
N PHE A 500 -30.20 -16.33 7.41
CA PHE A 500 -31.22 -15.95 8.41
C PHE A 500 -31.87 -17.09 9.12
N SER A 501 -31.93 -18.30 8.54
CA SER A 501 -32.67 -19.42 9.08
C SER A 501 -31.88 -20.37 9.98
N LYS A 502 -30.56 -20.32 9.86
CA LYS A 502 -29.59 -21.05 10.69
C LYS A 502 -28.47 -20.07 11.02
N TYR A 503 -27.39 -20.58 11.62
CA TYR A 503 -26.19 -19.77 11.75
C TYR A 503 -25.68 -19.40 10.37
N PRO A 504 -25.13 -18.19 10.16
CA PRO A 504 -24.63 -17.76 8.86
C PRO A 504 -23.59 -18.67 8.22
N ASP A 505 -22.88 -19.47 8.99
CA ASP A 505 -21.94 -20.48 8.49
C ASP A 505 -22.60 -21.85 8.23
N GLY A 506 -23.90 -21.99 8.52
CA GLY A 506 -24.64 -23.24 8.33
C GLY A 506 -24.26 -24.36 9.30
N LEU A 507 -23.44 -24.11 10.30
CA LEU A 507 -23.03 -25.08 11.30
C LEU A 507 -24.10 -25.15 12.39
N GLU A 508 -24.67 -26.33 12.60
CA GLU A 508 -25.57 -26.56 13.70
C GLU A 508 -24.81 -26.62 15.03
N GLY A 509 -25.33 -25.93 16.03
CA GLY A 509 -24.88 -26.07 17.42
C GLY A 509 -23.90 -25.00 17.91
N ASP A 510 -23.42 -24.08 17.08
CA ASP A 510 -22.58 -22.97 17.52
C ASP A 510 -23.12 -21.60 17.07
N PRO A 511 -24.05 -21.00 17.86
CA PRO A 511 -24.64 -19.71 17.52
C PRO A 511 -23.61 -18.55 17.48
N ALA A 512 -22.48 -18.71 18.17
CA ALA A 512 -21.45 -17.66 18.20
C ALA A 512 -20.68 -17.56 16.89
N ARG A 513 -20.63 -18.59 16.09
CA ARG A 513 -19.88 -18.60 14.82
C ARG A 513 -20.56 -17.84 13.70
N GLY A 514 -21.84 -17.65 13.80
CA GLY A 514 -22.60 -16.95 12.77
C GLY A 514 -22.80 -15.47 13.00
N TRP A 515 -22.51 -14.98 14.21
CA TRP A 515 -22.80 -13.62 14.63
C TRP A 515 -21.53 -12.93 15.11
N GLY A 516 -21.56 -11.60 15.15
CA GLY A 516 -20.45 -10.78 15.62
C GLY A 516 -19.59 -10.26 14.49
N PHE A 517 -18.28 -10.13 14.72
CA PHE A 517 -17.35 -9.59 13.73
C PHE A 517 -16.74 -10.73 12.90
N ARG A 518 -17.18 -10.85 11.67
CA ARG A 518 -16.67 -11.84 10.72
C ARG A 518 -15.67 -11.16 9.78
N THR A 519 -14.46 -11.70 9.70
CA THR A 519 -13.37 -11.12 8.89
C THR A 519 -13.40 -11.57 7.44
N GLU A 520 -14.02 -12.72 7.18
CA GLU A 520 -14.12 -13.27 5.83
C GLU A 520 -15.45 -14.02 5.67
N ILE A 521 -16.17 -13.67 4.63
CA ILE A 521 -17.40 -14.35 4.20
C ILE A 521 -17.58 -14.04 2.73
N GLY A 522 -18.08 -14.98 1.94
CA GLY A 522 -18.34 -14.64 0.54
C GLY A 522 -18.46 -15.82 -0.39
N THR A 523 -18.41 -15.49 -1.65
CA THR A 523 -18.42 -16.44 -2.76
C THR A 523 -17.61 -15.89 -3.91
N ALA A 524 -17.11 -16.75 -4.78
CA ALA A 524 -16.65 -16.30 -6.10
C ALA A 524 -17.80 -15.63 -6.86
N VAL A 525 -17.49 -14.63 -7.63
CA VAL A 525 -18.47 -13.84 -8.37
C VAL A 525 -18.26 -14.01 -9.87
N MET A 526 -19.36 -14.15 -10.61
CA MET A 526 -19.33 -14.11 -12.07
C MET A 526 -19.35 -12.66 -12.54
N THR A 527 -18.49 -12.34 -13.51
CA THR A 527 -18.40 -11.01 -14.08
C THR A 527 -19.54 -10.70 -15.06
N THR A 528 -19.65 -9.44 -15.54
CA THR A 528 -20.55 -9.10 -16.65
C THR A 528 -20.07 -9.76 -17.94
N PHE A 529 -20.99 -9.97 -18.89
CA PHE A 529 -20.63 -10.53 -20.19
C PHE A 529 -19.66 -9.62 -20.96
N GLU A 530 -19.78 -8.29 -20.83
CA GLU A 530 -18.86 -7.32 -21.42
C GLU A 530 -17.44 -7.47 -20.89
N SER A 531 -17.27 -7.79 -19.62
CA SER A 531 -15.96 -8.08 -19.04
C SER A 531 -15.49 -9.50 -19.38
N PHE A 532 -16.39 -10.48 -19.38
CA PHE A 532 -16.10 -11.87 -19.70
C PHE A 532 -15.44 -12.02 -21.09
N LYS A 533 -15.99 -11.33 -22.10
CA LYS A 533 -15.44 -11.33 -23.47
C LYS A 533 -14.00 -10.82 -23.57
N LYS A 534 -13.52 -10.04 -22.59
CA LYS A 534 -12.18 -9.46 -22.65
C LYS A 534 -11.08 -10.45 -22.30
N PHE A 535 -11.41 -11.52 -21.60
CA PHE A 535 -10.42 -12.50 -21.16
C PHE A 535 -10.70 -13.93 -21.60
N MET A 536 -11.94 -14.26 -21.97
CA MET A 536 -12.31 -15.61 -22.39
C MET A 536 -12.38 -15.72 -23.93
N PRO A 537 -11.69 -16.67 -24.57
CA PRO A 537 -11.83 -16.93 -26.00
C PRO A 537 -13.26 -17.27 -26.39
N GLU A 538 -13.71 -16.83 -27.57
CA GLU A 538 -15.11 -16.96 -28.00
C GLU A 538 -15.58 -18.43 -28.07
N GLU A 539 -14.71 -19.32 -28.53
CA GLU A 539 -14.96 -20.76 -28.60
C GLU A 539 -15.16 -21.43 -27.22
N ASN A 540 -14.72 -20.76 -26.12
CA ASN A 540 -14.87 -21.25 -24.76
C ASN A 540 -15.99 -20.53 -23.97
N TRP A 541 -16.79 -19.70 -24.62
CA TRP A 541 -17.83 -18.95 -23.89
C TRP A 541 -18.93 -19.86 -23.36
N TRP A 542 -19.41 -20.79 -24.18
CA TRP A 542 -20.54 -21.65 -23.81
C TRP A 542 -20.66 -22.88 -24.70
N PRO A 543 -20.97 -24.09 -24.19
CA PRO A 543 -21.13 -24.40 -22.75
C PRO A 543 -19.82 -24.32 -21.98
N ARG A 544 -19.90 -24.25 -20.63
CA ARG A 544 -18.73 -24.25 -19.75
C ARG A 544 -17.82 -25.43 -20.01
N ASP A 545 -16.53 -25.18 -20.15
CA ASP A 545 -15.49 -26.16 -20.44
C ASP A 545 -14.27 -26.02 -19.50
N ASP A 546 -13.15 -26.67 -19.82
CA ASP A 546 -11.92 -26.64 -19.02
C ASP A 546 -11.26 -25.25 -18.96
N MET A 547 -11.49 -24.35 -19.93
CA MET A 547 -10.96 -22.99 -19.88
C MET A 547 -11.53 -22.22 -18.68
N TRP A 548 -12.78 -22.47 -18.30
CA TRP A 548 -13.39 -21.87 -17.10
C TRP A 548 -12.68 -22.32 -15.82
N ASN A 549 -12.23 -23.58 -15.73
CA ASN A 549 -11.42 -24.07 -14.60
C ASN A 549 -10.11 -23.29 -14.48
N LYS A 550 -9.47 -22.93 -15.60
CA LYS A 550 -8.23 -22.14 -15.62
C LYS A 550 -8.44 -20.70 -15.19
N HIS A 551 -9.67 -20.21 -15.22
CA HIS A 551 -10.08 -18.90 -14.66
C HIS A 551 -10.70 -19.01 -13.26
N TYR A 552 -10.41 -20.08 -12.54
CA TYR A 552 -10.86 -20.33 -11.17
C TYR A 552 -12.39 -20.28 -10.99
N PHE A 553 -13.12 -20.72 -12.01
CA PHE A 553 -14.56 -20.92 -11.97
C PHE A 553 -14.90 -22.34 -12.41
N GLY A 554 -14.66 -23.30 -11.51
CA GLY A 554 -14.79 -24.74 -11.75
C GLY A 554 -14.03 -25.55 -10.70
N GLN A 555 -13.34 -26.60 -11.14
CA GLN A 555 -12.63 -27.54 -10.25
C GLN A 555 -11.52 -26.89 -9.43
N ASN A 556 -10.89 -25.85 -9.95
CA ASN A 556 -9.80 -25.13 -9.28
C ASN A 556 -10.28 -24.03 -8.33
N ALA A 557 -11.55 -23.72 -8.33
CA ALA A 557 -12.13 -22.70 -7.47
C ALA A 557 -12.60 -23.33 -6.16
N PHE A 558 -11.84 -23.17 -5.10
CA PHE A 558 -12.03 -23.80 -3.80
C PHE A 558 -13.48 -23.79 -3.30
N ASN A 559 -14.18 -22.68 -3.38
CA ASN A 559 -15.57 -22.56 -2.93
C ASN A 559 -16.53 -22.03 -3.99
N ALA A 560 -16.07 -21.83 -5.21
CA ALA A 560 -16.85 -21.30 -6.31
C ALA A 560 -17.39 -22.41 -7.22
N ALA A 561 -17.78 -23.55 -6.66
CA ALA A 561 -18.33 -24.65 -7.45
C ALA A 561 -19.46 -24.14 -8.36
N PRO A 562 -19.32 -24.16 -9.70
CA PRO A 562 -20.33 -23.64 -10.60
C PRO A 562 -21.68 -24.33 -10.45
N GLU A 563 -21.68 -25.57 -9.98
CA GLU A 563 -22.89 -26.35 -9.70
C GLU A 563 -23.81 -25.69 -8.67
N ARG A 564 -23.24 -24.96 -7.69
CA ARG A 564 -24.04 -24.18 -6.73
C ARG A 564 -24.70 -22.98 -7.40
N TYR A 565 -23.96 -22.29 -8.29
CA TYR A 565 -24.55 -21.24 -9.10
C TYR A 565 -25.65 -21.77 -10.00
N ASP A 566 -25.39 -22.87 -10.71
CA ASP A 566 -26.35 -23.52 -11.59
C ASP A 566 -27.64 -23.88 -10.84
N ALA A 567 -27.52 -24.48 -9.66
CA ALA A 567 -28.65 -24.84 -8.81
C ALA A 567 -29.44 -23.60 -8.34
N SER A 568 -28.74 -22.58 -7.87
CA SER A 568 -29.34 -21.33 -7.39
C SER A 568 -30.01 -20.55 -8.54
N ILE A 569 -29.35 -20.46 -9.70
CA ILE A 569 -29.90 -19.85 -10.91
C ILE A 569 -31.16 -20.59 -11.37
N ALA A 570 -31.09 -21.91 -11.50
CA ALA A 570 -32.21 -22.72 -11.96
C ALA A 570 -33.45 -22.56 -11.05
N LYS A 571 -33.22 -22.49 -9.75
CA LYS A 571 -34.29 -22.32 -8.75
C LYS A 571 -34.88 -20.93 -8.74
N GLY A 572 -34.05 -19.88 -8.79
CA GLY A 572 -34.49 -18.48 -8.66
C GLY A 572 -34.93 -17.85 -9.97
N PHE A 573 -34.23 -18.15 -11.08
CA PHE A 573 -34.33 -17.41 -12.33
C PHE A 573 -34.55 -18.29 -13.57
N GLY A 574 -34.67 -19.61 -13.38
CA GLY A 574 -34.79 -20.55 -14.49
C GLY A 574 -33.44 -20.87 -15.17
N LYS A 575 -33.41 -21.94 -15.98
CA LYS A 575 -32.21 -22.40 -16.67
C LYS A 575 -31.66 -21.32 -17.61
N PRO A 576 -30.34 -21.08 -17.64
CA PRO A 576 -29.72 -20.10 -18.55
C PRO A 576 -29.85 -20.51 -20.01
N GLU A 577 -30.04 -19.53 -20.90
CA GLU A 577 -30.15 -19.73 -22.34
C GLU A 577 -28.84 -19.40 -23.10
N GLY A 578 -27.73 -19.34 -22.41
CA GLY A 578 -26.41 -19.02 -22.95
C GLY A 578 -25.58 -18.18 -22.00
N ILE A 579 -24.39 -17.78 -22.45
CA ILE A 579 -23.41 -17.09 -21.59
C ILE A 579 -23.88 -15.74 -21.06
N GLU A 580 -24.50 -14.91 -21.90
CA GLU A 580 -24.96 -13.58 -21.49
C GLU A 580 -26.04 -13.68 -20.41
N ASP A 581 -26.99 -14.57 -20.60
CA ASP A 581 -28.04 -14.85 -19.63
C ASP A 581 -27.48 -15.50 -18.35
N TYR A 582 -26.47 -16.36 -18.50
CA TYR A 582 -25.74 -16.95 -17.36
C TYR A 582 -25.06 -15.87 -16.51
N CYS A 583 -24.26 -14.98 -17.13
CA CYS A 583 -23.60 -13.87 -16.44
C CYS A 583 -24.62 -13.01 -15.67
N ARG A 584 -25.72 -12.62 -16.33
CA ARG A 584 -26.77 -11.81 -15.73
C ARG A 584 -27.41 -12.50 -14.51
N LYS A 585 -27.79 -13.77 -14.65
CA LYS A 585 -28.44 -14.54 -13.58
C LYS A 585 -27.47 -14.83 -12.42
N ALA A 586 -26.20 -15.13 -12.71
CA ALA A 586 -25.18 -15.32 -11.69
C ALA A 586 -24.94 -14.02 -10.88
N GLN A 587 -24.95 -12.86 -11.53
CA GLN A 587 -24.86 -11.58 -10.81
C GLN A 587 -26.07 -11.32 -9.92
N LEU A 588 -27.27 -11.68 -10.33
CA LEU A 588 -28.45 -11.59 -9.47
C LEU A 588 -28.30 -12.47 -8.21
N ILE A 589 -27.80 -13.69 -8.36
CA ILE A 589 -27.48 -14.57 -7.21
C ILE A 589 -26.44 -13.93 -6.29
N ASN A 590 -25.38 -13.31 -6.85
CA ASN A 590 -24.37 -12.60 -6.05
C ASN A 590 -24.98 -11.43 -5.28
N ILE A 591 -25.86 -10.64 -5.90
CA ILE A 591 -26.54 -9.52 -5.24
C ILE A 591 -27.37 -10.03 -4.05
N GLU A 592 -28.16 -11.07 -4.25
CA GLU A 592 -29.03 -11.63 -3.20
C GLU A 592 -28.22 -12.23 -2.05
N SER A 593 -27.15 -13.00 -2.36
CA SER A 593 -26.28 -13.61 -1.36
C SER A 593 -25.52 -12.56 -0.57
N ASN A 594 -24.87 -11.61 -1.25
CA ASN A 594 -24.10 -10.55 -0.60
C ASN A 594 -25.00 -9.64 0.26
N LYS A 595 -26.20 -9.30 -0.23
CA LYS A 595 -27.15 -8.52 0.57
C LYS A 595 -27.44 -9.24 1.89
N ALA A 596 -27.76 -10.54 1.83
CA ALA A 596 -28.03 -11.32 3.03
C ALA A 596 -26.84 -11.49 3.98
N MET A 597 -25.61 -11.50 3.44
CA MET A 597 -24.37 -11.51 4.25
C MET A 597 -24.19 -10.22 5.04
N TYR A 598 -24.61 -9.07 4.48
CA TYR A 598 -24.44 -7.77 5.13
C TYR A 598 -25.61 -7.37 6.05
N GLU A 599 -26.80 -7.96 5.88
CA GLU A 599 -27.96 -7.77 6.74
C GLU A 599 -27.90 -8.66 8.01
#